data_4ad54637413036212273bce298025921
#
_entry.id   4ad54637413036212273bce298025921
#
_cell.length_a   1.000
_cell.length_b   1.000
_cell.length_c   1.000
_cell.angle_alpha   90.00
_cell.angle_beta   90.00
_cell.angle_gamma   90.00
#
_symmetry.space_group_name_H-M   'P 1'
#
loop_
_entity.id
_entity.type
_entity.pdbx_description
1 polymer ?
#
loop_
_entity_poly.entity_id
_entity_poly.type
_entity_poly.pdbx_seq_one_letter_code
_entity_poly.pdbx_strand_id
1 'polypeptide(L)'
;MFSEYLMQAAIQVKSALVQNNQKLVLAESCTGGLVATLMTSIPGISEHFCGSAVVYRWDTKMKSLGVQRQTLDEYTDVSVETAREMALGVLNQTPEATLSASITGHLGPDAPVLQDGIICIGLARILGDGPQMRSELISAESYQCDEILAELDLGSDSRHPLTFRQQRQIAAAHQLLTLIASAGVQ
;
A
#
# COMPACT_ATOMS: atom_id res chain seq x y z
N MET A 1 15.26 -13.64 -0.38
CA MET A 1 15.53 -12.74 0.76
C MET A 1 15.10 -11.34 0.33
N PHE A 2 14.43 -10.58 1.19
CA PHE A 2 14.00 -9.22 0.87
C PHE A 2 15.20 -8.28 0.73
N SER A 3 15.09 -7.24 -0.10
CA SER A 3 16.12 -6.21 -0.18
C SER A 3 16.26 -5.49 1.16
N GLU A 4 17.46 -5.03 1.46
CA GLU A 4 17.76 -4.30 2.70
C GLU A 4 16.88 -3.04 2.83
N TYR A 5 16.66 -2.31 1.74
CA TYR A 5 15.80 -1.14 1.70
C TYR A 5 14.36 -1.42 2.14
N LEU A 6 13.77 -2.51 1.64
CA LEU A 6 12.41 -2.89 2.03
C LEU A 6 12.33 -3.26 3.51
N MET A 7 13.33 -3.98 4.02
CA MET A 7 13.36 -4.34 5.45
C MET A 7 13.53 -3.13 6.34
N GLN A 8 14.39 -2.18 5.97
CA GLN A 8 14.58 -0.94 6.71
C GLN A 8 13.29 -0.10 6.71
N ALA A 9 12.64 0.07 5.56
CA ALA A 9 11.37 0.79 5.46
C ALA A 9 10.27 0.13 6.32
N ALA A 10 10.18 -1.21 6.32
CA ALA A 10 9.20 -1.93 7.14
C ALA A 10 9.48 -1.80 8.65
N ILE A 11 10.75 -1.76 9.06
CA ILE A 11 11.14 -1.50 10.45
C ILE A 11 10.76 -0.06 10.87
N GLN A 12 10.92 0.92 9.97
CA GLN A 12 10.48 2.30 10.23
C GLN A 12 8.97 2.38 10.41
N VAL A 13 8.19 1.67 9.57
CA VAL A 13 6.72 1.55 9.76
C VAL A 13 6.41 0.99 11.15
N LYS A 14 7.01 -0.13 11.54
CA LYS A 14 6.80 -0.68 12.90
C LYS A 14 7.08 0.35 13.97
N SER A 15 8.21 1.05 13.88
CA SER A 15 8.59 2.06 14.85
C SER A 15 7.55 3.19 14.95
N ALA A 16 7.05 3.69 13.82
CA ALA A 16 6.01 4.70 13.77
C ALA A 16 4.69 4.21 14.39
N LEU A 17 4.27 2.98 14.05
CA LEU A 17 3.04 2.38 14.61
C LEU A 17 3.12 2.24 16.14
N VAL A 18 4.26 1.78 16.66
CA VAL A 18 4.48 1.64 18.12
C VAL A 18 4.46 3.01 18.81
N GLN A 19 5.18 4.00 18.27
CA GLN A 19 5.26 5.35 18.83
C GLN A 19 3.89 6.04 18.91
N ASN A 20 3.04 5.81 17.91
CA ASN A 20 1.72 6.45 17.82
C ASN A 20 0.57 5.56 18.32
N ASN A 21 0.88 4.39 18.89
CA ASN A 21 -0.11 3.41 19.33
C ASN A 21 -1.16 3.09 18.26
N GLN A 22 -0.69 2.91 17.01
CA GLN A 22 -1.55 2.66 15.85
C GLN A 22 -1.56 1.19 15.47
N LYS A 23 -2.66 0.76 14.86
CA LYS A 23 -2.84 -0.55 14.23
C LYS A 23 -3.11 -0.36 12.74
N LEU A 24 -2.27 -0.97 11.91
CA LEU A 24 -2.29 -0.87 10.46
C LEU A 24 -3.06 -2.02 9.82
N VAL A 25 -3.88 -1.69 8.81
CA VAL A 25 -4.42 -2.65 7.85
C VAL A 25 -4.08 -2.21 6.43
N LEU A 26 -3.83 -3.18 5.52
CA LEU A 26 -3.45 -2.90 4.14
C LEU A 26 -4.49 -3.38 3.12
N ALA A 27 -4.53 -2.71 1.97
CA ALA A 27 -5.20 -3.18 0.76
C ALA A 27 -4.20 -3.18 -0.41
N GLU A 28 -3.80 -4.36 -0.86
CA GLU A 28 -2.77 -4.53 -1.88
C GLU A 28 -3.36 -5.04 -3.20
N SER A 29 -2.94 -4.44 -4.32
CA SER A 29 -3.25 -4.90 -5.67
C SER A 29 -1.96 -5.27 -6.41
N CYS A 30 -1.24 -4.32 -6.97
CA CYS A 30 -0.06 -4.57 -7.80
C CYS A 30 1.14 -5.16 -7.04
N THR A 31 1.23 -4.98 -5.74
CA THR A 31 2.26 -5.57 -4.87
C THR A 31 2.00 -7.02 -4.48
N GLY A 32 0.74 -7.51 -4.65
CA GLY A 32 0.39 -8.91 -4.52
C GLY A 32 0.61 -9.53 -3.14
N GLY A 33 0.61 -8.75 -2.05
CA GLY A 33 0.86 -9.21 -0.68
C GLY A 33 2.32 -9.06 -0.25
N LEU A 34 3.18 -8.43 -1.06
CA LEU A 34 4.59 -8.21 -0.73
C LEU A 34 4.75 -7.38 0.54
N VAL A 35 3.95 -6.31 0.70
CA VAL A 35 4.05 -5.45 1.88
C VAL A 35 3.58 -6.18 3.13
N ALA A 36 2.48 -6.92 3.07
CA ALA A 36 2.02 -7.77 4.17
C ALA A 36 3.09 -8.81 4.59
N THR A 37 3.74 -9.43 3.61
CA THR A 37 4.82 -10.41 3.86
C THR A 37 6.01 -9.75 4.56
N LEU A 38 6.41 -8.55 4.14
CA LEU A 38 7.46 -7.77 4.80
C LEU A 38 7.07 -7.42 6.24
N MET A 39 5.87 -6.90 6.46
CA MET A 39 5.41 -6.54 7.81
C MET A 39 5.38 -7.77 8.74
N THR A 40 4.81 -8.88 8.28
CA THR A 40 4.72 -10.10 9.10
C THR A 40 6.07 -10.77 9.38
N SER A 41 7.13 -10.43 8.62
CA SER A 41 8.48 -10.91 8.88
C SER A 41 9.17 -10.21 10.07
N ILE A 42 8.59 -9.12 10.60
CA ILE A 42 9.19 -8.33 11.69
C ILE A 42 8.71 -8.87 13.05
N PRO A 43 9.61 -9.33 13.92
CA PRO A 43 9.22 -9.82 15.25
C PRO A 43 8.46 -8.76 16.07
N GLY A 44 7.35 -9.16 16.70
CA GLY A 44 6.52 -8.29 17.53
C GLY A 44 5.62 -7.31 16.78
N ILE A 45 5.38 -7.54 15.47
CA ILE A 45 4.46 -6.69 14.68
C ILE A 45 2.98 -7.01 14.94
N SER A 46 2.65 -8.17 15.47
CA SER A 46 1.27 -8.65 15.65
C SER A 46 0.37 -7.74 16.49
N GLU A 47 0.96 -6.95 17.38
CA GLU A 47 0.23 -5.95 18.18
C GLU A 47 -0.20 -4.71 17.36
N HIS A 48 0.43 -4.50 16.19
CA HIS A 48 0.30 -3.28 15.39
C HIS A 48 -0.08 -3.53 13.92
N PHE A 49 -0.24 -4.78 13.51
CA PHE A 49 -0.61 -5.13 12.14
C PHE A 49 -1.82 -6.07 12.10
N CYS A 50 -2.94 -5.57 11.60
CA CYS A 50 -4.19 -6.32 11.52
C CYS A 50 -4.26 -7.25 10.32
N GLY A 51 -3.46 -7.02 9.28
CA GLY A 51 -3.43 -7.84 8.06
C GLY A 51 -3.52 -7.04 6.77
N SER A 52 -3.77 -7.75 5.67
CA SER A 52 -3.89 -7.17 4.33
C SER A 52 -4.96 -7.87 3.50
N ALA A 53 -5.77 -7.11 2.77
CA ALA A 53 -6.64 -7.60 1.72
C ALA A 53 -5.90 -7.52 0.37
N VAL A 54 -5.59 -8.68 -0.23
CA VAL A 54 -4.99 -8.72 -1.56
C VAL A 54 -6.11 -8.79 -2.60
N VAL A 55 -6.35 -7.68 -3.31
CA VAL A 55 -7.47 -7.47 -4.24
C VAL A 55 -6.96 -7.09 -5.63
N TYR A 56 -6.87 -8.06 -6.53
CA TYR A 56 -6.24 -7.85 -7.83
C TYR A 56 -7.22 -7.48 -8.94
N ARG A 57 -8.46 -7.96 -8.87
CA ARG A 57 -9.51 -7.77 -9.89
C ARG A 57 -10.57 -6.78 -9.42
N TRP A 58 -11.31 -6.20 -10.35
CA TRP A 58 -12.43 -5.29 -10.08
C TRP A 58 -13.45 -5.88 -9.11
N ASP A 59 -13.86 -7.12 -9.37
CA ASP A 59 -14.83 -7.82 -8.54
C ASP A 59 -14.35 -8.03 -7.10
N THR A 60 -13.07 -8.31 -6.90
CA THR A 60 -12.50 -8.42 -5.55
C THR A 60 -12.36 -7.06 -4.86
N LYS A 61 -12.00 -6.00 -5.58
CA LYS A 61 -12.00 -4.62 -5.04
C LYS A 61 -13.42 -4.22 -4.59
N MET A 62 -14.45 -4.48 -5.41
CA MET A 62 -15.83 -4.19 -5.06
C MET A 62 -16.33 -5.03 -3.88
N LYS A 63 -16.17 -6.35 -3.93
CA LYS A 63 -16.71 -7.26 -2.90
C LYS A 63 -16.01 -7.13 -1.57
N SER A 64 -14.68 -7.05 -1.58
CA SER A 64 -13.87 -7.09 -0.35
C SER A 64 -13.60 -5.72 0.24
N LEU A 65 -13.73 -4.63 -0.53
CA LEU A 65 -13.39 -3.29 -0.05
C LEU A 65 -14.51 -2.28 -0.27
N GLY A 66 -15.57 -2.64 -0.99
CA GLY A 66 -16.67 -1.74 -1.28
C GLY A 66 -16.34 -0.65 -2.31
N VAL A 67 -15.27 -0.84 -3.10
CA VAL A 67 -14.95 0.07 -4.22
C VAL A 67 -16.17 0.18 -5.15
N GLN A 68 -16.56 1.39 -5.51
CA GLN A 68 -17.77 1.62 -6.27
C GLN A 68 -17.55 1.24 -7.75
N ARG A 69 -18.54 0.59 -8.34
CA ARG A 69 -18.51 0.27 -9.76
C ARG A 69 -18.36 1.53 -10.62
N GLN A 70 -19.04 2.61 -10.26
CA GLN A 70 -18.95 3.89 -10.95
C GLN A 70 -17.50 4.43 -10.96
N THR A 71 -16.78 4.34 -9.84
CA THR A 71 -15.38 4.77 -9.75
C THR A 71 -14.48 3.98 -10.71
N LEU A 72 -14.70 2.66 -10.78
CA LEU A 72 -13.95 1.81 -11.70
C LEU A 72 -14.27 2.08 -13.18
N ASP A 73 -15.53 2.37 -13.51
CA ASP A 73 -15.95 2.67 -14.87
C ASP A 73 -15.45 4.05 -15.35
N GLU A 74 -15.34 5.04 -14.44
CA GLU A 74 -14.93 6.40 -14.75
C GLU A 74 -13.40 6.60 -14.69
N TYR A 75 -12.75 6.05 -13.67
CA TYR A 75 -11.32 6.31 -13.38
C TYR A 75 -10.42 5.08 -13.52
N THR A 76 -10.96 3.91 -13.81
CA THR A 76 -10.28 2.61 -13.88
C THR A 76 -9.84 2.07 -12.50
N ASP A 77 -9.22 0.90 -12.50
CA ASP A 77 -8.70 0.25 -11.28
C ASP A 77 -7.32 0.74 -10.85
N VAL A 78 -6.67 1.59 -11.67
CA VAL A 78 -5.44 2.29 -11.33
C VAL A 78 -5.68 3.79 -11.40
N SER A 79 -6.18 4.32 -10.31
CA SER A 79 -6.47 5.74 -10.14
C SER A 79 -6.36 6.13 -8.67
N VAL A 80 -6.24 7.42 -8.42
CA VAL A 80 -6.22 8.00 -7.07
C VAL A 80 -7.55 7.76 -6.38
N GLU A 81 -8.67 7.84 -7.12
CA GLU A 81 -10.02 7.59 -6.63
C GLU A 81 -10.19 6.15 -6.17
N THR A 82 -9.71 5.18 -6.95
CA THR A 82 -9.75 3.77 -6.58
C THR A 82 -8.86 3.48 -5.36
N ALA A 83 -7.65 4.05 -5.30
CA ALA A 83 -6.77 3.89 -4.14
C ALA A 83 -7.41 4.47 -2.87
N ARG A 84 -8.05 5.65 -2.96
CA ARG A 84 -8.83 6.26 -1.86
C ARG A 84 -9.91 5.32 -1.34
N GLU A 85 -10.74 4.79 -2.22
CA GLU A 85 -11.83 3.89 -1.82
C GLU A 85 -11.31 2.57 -1.25
N MET A 86 -10.20 2.05 -1.77
CA MET A 86 -9.54 0.86 -1.21
C MET A 86 -9.06 1.10 0.22
N ALA A 87 -8.42 2.25 0.50
CA ALA A 87 -7.93 2.59 1.84
C ALA A 87 -9.08 2.74 2.84
N LEU A 88 -10.11 3.51 2.50
CA LEU A 88 -11.29 3.68 3.33
C LEU A 88 -12.05 2.36 3.53
N GLY A 89 -12.18 1.57 2.49
CA GLY A 89 -12.89 0.29 2.52
C GLY A 89 -12.24 -0.72 3.45
N VAL A 90 -10.93 -0.93 3.37
CA VAL A 90 -10.23 -1.87 4.24
C VAL A 90 -10.22 -1.39 5.70
N LEU A 91 -10.13 -0.09 5.94
CA LEU A 91 -10.19 0.49 7.28
C LEU A 91 -11.57 0.25 7.92
N ASN A 92 -12.64 0.56 7.20
CA ASN A 92 -14.01 0.39 7.70
C ASN A 92 -14.39 -1.07 7.96
N GLN A 93 -13.71 -2.02 7.32
CA GLN A 93 -13.94 -3.46 7.51
C GLN A 93 -13.06 -4.09 8.57
N THR A 94 -12.12 -3.35 9.16
CA THR A 94 -11.19 -3.84 10.17
C THR A 94 -11.36 -3.05 11.47
N PRO A 95 -12.28 -3.46 12.36
CA PRO A 95 -12.71 -2.65 13.52
C PRO A 95 -11.60 -2.23 14.48
N GLU A 96 -10.51 -3.00 14.57
CA GLU A 96 -9.39 -2.67 15.46
C GLU A 96 -8.28 -1.84 14.77
N ALA A 97 -8.35 -1.64 13.44
CA ALA A 97 -7.39 -0.82 12.74
C ALA A 97 -7.65 0.68 12.96
N THR A 98 -6.59 1.44 13.18
CA THR A 98 -6.64 2.90 13.33
C THR A 98 -6.04 3.63 12.14
N LEU A 99 -5.25 2.93 11.33
CA LEU A 99 -4.58 3.40 10.13
C LEU A 99 -4.75 2.38 9.01
N SER A 100 -4.97 2.82 7.79
CA SER A 100 -4.94 1.98 6.60
C SER A 100 -4.08 2.57 5.50
N ALA A 101 -3.56 1.69 4.66
CA ALA A 101 -2.90 2.06 3.44
C ALA A 101 -3.32 1.14 2.29
N SER A 102 -3.47 1.70 1.11
CA SER A 102 -3.81 0.95 -0.10
C SER A 102 -2.85 1.25 -1.24
N ILE A 103 -2.69 0.29 -2.14
CA ILE A 103 -1.90 0.46 -3.36
C ILE A 103 -2.51 -0.27 -4.54
N THR A 104 -2.61 0.42 -5.66
CA THR A 104 -2.93 -0.15 -6.99
C THR A 104 -1.95 0.41 -8.02
N GLY A 105 -1.76 -0.26 -9.16
CA GLY A 105 -0.78 0.23 -10.13
C GLY A 105 -0.60 -0.65 -11.36
N HIS A 106 -0.04 -0.05 -12.41
CA HIS A 106 0.38 -0.68 -13.64
C HIS A 106 1.91 -0.87 -13.66
N LEU A 107 2.37 -2.07 -13.37
CA LEU A 107 3.81 -2.37 -13.29
C LEU A 107 4.40 -2.92 -14.61
N GLY A 108 3.62 -2.89 -15.69
CA GLY A 108 4.02 -3.41 -17.01
C GLY A 108 4.11 -4.93 -17.09
N PRO A 109 4.53 -5.49 -18.28
CA PRO A 109 4.89 -4.76 -19.49
C PRO A 109 3.69 -4.24 -20.32
N ASP A 110 2.51 -4.82 -20.21
CA ASP A 110 1.34 -4.53 -21.06
C ASP A 110 0.43 -3.45 -20.46
N ALA A 111 1.00 -2.42 -19.87
CA ALA A 111 0.25 -1.29 -19.32
C ALA A 111 -0.14 -0.28 -20.44
N PRO A 112 -1.23 0.50 -20.23
CA PRO A 112 -1.50 1.65 -21.09
C PRO A 112 -0.30 2.62 -21.09
N VAL A 113 0.10 3.11 -22.27
CA VAL A 113 1.35 3.89 -22.46
C VAL A 113 1.51 5.06 -21.47
N LEU A 114 0.42 5.78 -21.21
CA LEU A 114 0.43 6.92 -20.26
C LEU A 114 0.36 6.52 -18.79
N GLN A 115 0.15 5.23 -18.49
CA GLN A 115 0.01 4.71 -17.13
C GLN A 115 1.08 3.67 -16.79
N ASP A 116 2.02 3.40 -17.70
CA ASP A 116 3.08 2.41 -17.48
C ASP A 116 3.98 2.86 -16.31
N GLY A 117 4.11 2.02 -15.30
CA GLY A 117 4.84 2.32 -14.06
C GLY A 117 4.11 3.22 -13.06
N ILE A 118 2.89 3.69 -13.36
CA ILE A 118 2.11 4.47 -12.40
C ILE A 118 1.57 3.58 -11.29
N ILE A 119 1.74 4.02 -10.06
CA ILE A 119 1.10 3.49 -8.86
C ILE A 119 0.27 4.58 -8.19
N CYS A 120 -0.86 4.19 -7.61
CA CYS A 120 -1.71 5.08 -6.80
C CYS A 120 -1.79 4.51 -5.39
N ILE A 121 -1.57 5.37 -4.40
CA ILE A 121 -1.53 5.02 -2.97
C ILE A 121 -2.57 5.87 -2.24
N GLY A 122 -3.36 5.24 -1.38
CA GLY A 122 -4.30 5.90 -0.47
C GLY A 122 -3.94 5.60 0.98
N LEU A 123 -4.06 6.60 1.84
CA LEU A 123 -3.90 6.49 3.30
C LEU A 123 -5.15 7.02 3.99
N ALA A 124 -5.65 6.30 4.98
CA ALA A 124 -6.79 6.74 5.79
C ALA A 124 -6.59 6.37 7.26
N ARG A 125 -7.24 7.11 8.15
CA ARG A 125 -7.18 6.92 9.61
C ARG A 125 -8.57 6.98 10.25
N ILE A 126 -8.66 6.49 11.47
CA ILE A 126 -9.82 6.73 12.35
C ILE A 126 -9.59 8.01 13.13
N LEU A 127 -10.61 8.87 13.16
CA LEU A 127 -10.67 10.06 14.02
C LEU A 127 -11.79 9.94 15.04
N GLY A 128 -11.57 10.54 16.22
CA GLY A 128 -12.54 10.59 17.31
C GLY A 128 -12.60 9.29 18.13
N ASP A 129 -13.41 9.31 19.16
CA ASP A 129 -13.60 8.21 20.10
C ASP A 129 -15.07 7.84 20.22
N GLY A 130 -15.35 6.55 20.49
CA GLY A 130 -16.69 6.02 20.75
C GLY A 130 -17.67 6.33 19.60
N PRO A 131 -18.88 6.90 19.90
CA PRO A 131 -19.90 7.13 18.87
C PRO A 131 -19.54 8.18 17.81
N GLN A 132 -18.47 8.96 18.01
CA GLN A 132 -17.97 9.98 17.08
C GLN A 132 -16.83 9.46 16.19
N MET A 133 -16.50 8.17 16.29
CA MET A 133 -15.50 7.54 15.43
C MET A 133 -15.91 7.60 13.96
N ARG A 134 -15.00 8.10 13.12
CA ARG A 134 -15.16 8.13 11.65
C ARG A 134 -13.84 7.89 10.96
N SER A 135 -13.90 7.29 9.78
CA SER A 135 -12.74 7.20 8.89
C SER A 135 -12.53 8.52 8.16
N GLU A 136 -11.27 8.93 8.04
CA GLU A 136 -10.84 10.10 7.29
C GLU A 136 -9.70 9.73 6.35
N LEU A 137 -9.76 10.24 5.11
CA LEU A 137 -8.66 10.14 4.16
C LEU A 137 -7.55 11.09 4.58
N ILE A 138 -6.32 10.57 4.73
CA ILE A 138 -5.11 11.38 4.97
C ILE A 138 -4.61 11.92 3.63
N SER A 139 -4.39 11.03 2.66
CA SER A 139 -3.95 11.37 1.30
C SER A 139 -4.36 10.28 0.30
N ALA A 140 -4.43 10.66 -0.97
CA ALA A 140 -4.44 9.72 -2.09
C ALA A 140 -3.69 10.38 -3.26
N GLU A 141 -2.63 9.75 -3.72
CA GLU A 141 -1.68 10.32 -4.68
C GLU A 141 -1.16 9.26 -5.65
N SER A 142 -0.65 9.71 -6.80
CA SER A 142 0.00 8.86 -7.79
C SER A 142 1.51 9.11 -7.83
N TYR A 143 2.27 8.04 -8.13
CA TYR A 143 3.74 8.06 -8.20
C TYR A 143 4.20 7.26 -9.42
N GLN A 144 5.41 7.59 -9.92
CA GLN A 144 6.04 6.86 -11.01
C GLN A 144 7.13 5.92 -10.45
N CYS A 145 6.97 4.62 -10.67
CA CYS A 145 7.92 3.61 -10.16
C CYS A 145 9.35 3.82 -10.64
N ASP A 146 9.54 4.28 -11.88
CA ASP A 146 10.87 4.43 -12.46
C ASP A 146 11.64 5.60 -11.81
N GLU A 147 10.95 6.63 -11.32
CA GLU A 147 11.54 7.72 -10.52
C GLU A 147 12.00 7.19 -9.16
N ILE A 148 11.16 6.39 -8.50
CA ILE A 148 11.49 5.74 -7.22
C ILE A 148 12.67 4.79 -7.40
N LEU A 149 12.70 4.00 -8.49
CA LEU A 149 13.79 3.08 -8.79
C LEU A 149 15.12 3.79 -9.00
N ALA A 150 15.12 5.00 -9.56
CA ALA A 150 16.32 5.80 -9.76
C ALA A 150 17.00 6.20 -8.44
N GLU A 151 16.23 6.26 -7.34
CA GLU A 151 16.72 6.57 -5.99
C GLU A 151 17.14 5.32 -5.21
N LEU A 152 16.69 4.12 -5.66
CA LEU A 152 16.98 2.85 -5.00
C LEU A 152 18.12 2.11 -5.71
N ASP A 153 19.22 1.87 -5.01
CA ASP A 153 20.25 0.93 -5.46
C ASP A 153 19.81 -0.51 -5.17
N LEU A 154 19.11 -1.16 -6.10
CA LEU A 154 18.61 -2.51 -5.91
C LEU A 154 19.69 -3.58 -5.93
N GLY A 155 20.97 -3.22 -6.21
CA GLY A 155 22.08 -4.15 -6.37
C GLY A 155 21.83 -5.12 -7.54
N SER A 156 22.87 -5.53 -8.22
CA SER A 156 22.78 -6.53 -9.29
C SER A 156 23.23 -7.91 -8.77
N ASP A 157 22.28 -8.79 -8.41
CA ASP A 157 22.64 -10.23 -8.34
C ASP A 157 22.65 -10.79 -9.76
N SER A 158 23.85 -10.93 -10.32
CA SER A 158 24.06 -11.42 -11.69
C SER A 158 23.56 -12.84 -11.93
N ARG A 159 23.28 -13.62 -10.87
CA ARG A 159 22.82 -15.01 -10.97
C ARG A 159 21.31 -15.11 -11.13
N HIS A 160 20.56 -14.16 -10.58
CA HIS A 160 19.11 -14.10 -10.62
C HIS A 160 18.62 -12.65 -10.79
N PRO A 161 18.78 -12.07 -12.00
CA PRO A 161 18.37 -10.69 -12.22
C PRO A 161 16.86 -10.56 -12.06
N LEU A 162 16.44 -9.53 -11.33
CA LEU A 162 15.04 -9.18 -11.21
C LEU A 162 14.48 -8.76 -12.57
N THR A 163 13.28 -9.24 -12.91
CA THR A 163 12.54 -8.70 -14.05
C THR A 163 12.17 -7.25 -13.80
N PHE A 164 11.96 -6.47 -14.85
CA PHE A 164 11.54 -5.07 -14.75
C PHE A 164 10.28 -4.90 -13.88
N ARG A 165 9.30 -5.81 -14.05
CA ARG A 165 8.10 -5.83 -13.22
C ARG A 165 8.40 -6.08 -11.72
N GLN A 166 9.34 -6.95 -11.40
CA GLN A 166 9.74 -7.19 -10.00
C GLN A 166 10.46 -5.98 -9.39
N GLN A 167 11.28 -5.27 -10.17
CA GLN A 167 11.90 -4.02 -9.74
C GLN A 167 10.83 -2.98 -9.40
N ARG A 168 9.84 -2.78 -10.27
CA ARG A 168 8.71 -1.89 -10.02
C ARG A 168 7.85 -2.33 -8.83
N GLN A 169 7.70 -3.63 -8.58
CA GLN A 169 7.04 -4.13 -7.36
C GLN A 169 7.78 -3.72 -6.09
N ILE A 170 9.11 -3.78 -6.11
CA ILE A 170 9.96 -3.35 -4.99
C ILE A 170 9.81 -1.84 -4.77
N ALA A 171 9.88 -1.04 -5.83
CA ALA A 171 9.69 0.41 -5.76
C ALA A 171 8.31 0.77 -5.18
N ALA A 172 7.26 0.12 -5.67
CA ALA A 172 5.88 0.30 -5.20
C ALA A 172 5.73 -0.03 -3.71
N ALA A 173 6.30 -1.15 -3.27
CA ALA A 173 6.29 -1.54 -1.86
C ALA A 173 7.08 -0.57 -0.99
N HIS A 174 8.25 -0.12 -1.44
CA HIS A 174 9.08 0.86 -0.75
C HIS A 174 8.34 2.19 -0.56
N GLN A 175 7.72 2.72 -1.63
CA GLN A 175 6.96 3.96 -1.58
C GLN A 175 5.80 3.88 -0.58
N LEU A 176 5.03 2.78 -0.63
CA LEU A 176 3.94 2.56 0.33
C LEU A 176 4.44 2.56 1.78
N LEU A 177 5.50 1.82 2.07
CA LEU A 177 6.08 1.76 3.42
C LEU A 177 6.58 3.14 3.89
N THR A 178 7.25 3.89 3.02
CA THR A 178 7.75 5.24 3.32
C THR A 178 6.61 6.19 3.70
N LEU A 179 5.52 6.16 2.95
CA LEU A 179 4.33 6.99 3.23
C LEU A 179 3.65 6.60 4.55
N ILE A 180 3.50 5.29 4.83
CA ILE A 180 2.94 4.83 6.10
C ILE A 180 3.79 5.30 7.28
N ALA A 181 5.12 5.17 7.19
CA ALA A 181 6.02 5.61 8.24
C ALA A 181 5.91 7.12 8.53
N SER A 182 5.71 7.92 7.47
CA SER A 182 5.54 9.39 7.59
C SER A 182 4.17 9.79 8.12
N ALA A 183 3.10 9.05 7.79
CA ALA A 183 1.74 9.36 8.21
C ALA A 183 1.50 9.17 9.72
N GLY A 184 2.31 8.35 10.38
CA GLY A 184 2.24 8.12 11.83
C GLY A 184 2.77 9.28 12.68
N VAL A 185 3.33 10.32 12.07
CA VAL A 185 4.05 11.43 12.79
C VAL A 185 3.19 12.69 12.95
N GLN A 186 1.89 12.67 12.53
CA GLN A 186 1.02 13.86 12.61
C GLN A 186 -0.06 13.74 13.67
#